data_03b08f2c86f5419ee9a76a56d8a76dce
#
_entry.id   03b08f2c86f5419ee9a76a56d8a76dce
#
_cell.length_a   1.000
_cell.length_b   1.000
_cell.length_c   1.000
_cell.angle_alpha   90.00
_cell.angle_beta   90.00
_cell.angle_gamma   90.00
#
_symmetry.space_group_name_H-M   'P 1'
#
loop_
_entity.id
_entity.type
_entity.pdbx_description
1 polymer ?
#
loop_
_entity_poly.entity_id
_entity_poly.type
_entity_poly.pdbx_seq_one_letter_code
_entity_poly.pdbx_strand_id
1 'polypeptide(L)'
;MKKKRKRSNPLLVIFLLLLVAGAVYVNQVIVPDVPPLFIPTPTPTRDPESYVTEAEALFNEGKLSQAIASYEQAVIHKPNDPSIYIALARTQMFSGRYADAQQSAENAILLNQNNSMAHALRGWALYFQEDFLNAEAALQKALEIDPNNAMAHAYYAELI
;
A
#
# COMPACT_ATOMS: atom_id res chain seq x y z
N MET A 1 35.73 -68.97 1.17
CA MET A 1 35.38 -68.61 2.55
C MET A 1 33.92 -68.19 2.61
N LYS A 2 33.00 -68.96 3.21
CA LYS A 2 31.59 -68.64 3.35
C LYS A 2 31.43 -67.67 4.54
N LYS A 3 31.05 -66.37 4.32
CA LYS A 3 30.73 -65.42 5.36
C LYS A 3 29.49 -65.90 6.12
N LYS A 4 29.62 -66.26 7.40
CA LYS A 4 28.49 -66.56 8.29
C LYS A 4 27.65 -65.31 8.45
N ARG A 5 26.40 -65.32 7.94
CA ARG A 5 25.41 -64.26 8.22
C ARG A 5 25.13 -64.25 9.71
N LYS A 6 25.46 -63.13 10.38
CA LYS A 6 25.02 -62.88 11.79
C LYS A 6 23.48 -62.87 11.79
N ARG A 7 22.88 -63.78 12.57
CA ARG A 7 21.42 -63.77 12.83
C ARG A 7 21.12 -62.50 13.64
N SER A 8 20.24 -61.67 13.14
CA SER A 8 19.72 -60.55 13.88
C SER A 8 18.97 -61.04 15.13
N ASN A 9 19.17 -60.35 16.25
CA ASN A 9 18.46 -60.70 17.48
C ASN A 9 16.97 -60.26 17.29
N PRO A 10 15.99 -61.21 17.31
CA PRO A 10 14.60 -60.90 17.02
C PRO A 10 13.99 -59.93 18.06
N LEU A 11 14.45 -59.97 19.31
CA LEU A 11 14.02 -59.06 20.36
C LEU A 11 14.45 -57.61 20.05
N LEU A 12 15.65 -57.40 19.49
CA LEU A 12 16.14 -56.08 19.12
C LEU A 12 15.37 -55.50 17.93
N VAL A 13 14.99 -56.35 16.97
CA VAL A 13 14.17 -55.94 15.84
C VAL A 13 12.77 -55.50 16.28
N ILE A 14 12.14 -56.28 17.19
CA ILE A 14 10.82 -55.92 17.75
C ILE A 14 10.90 -54.62 18.54
N PHE A 15 11.94 -54.44 19.36
CA PHE A 15 12.15 -53.20 20.10
C PHE A 15 12.30 -51.97 19.19
N LEU A 16 13.08 -52.07 18.11
CA LEU A 16 13.23 -50.99 17.13
C LEU A 16 11.93 -50.69 16.40
N LEU A 17 11.13 -51.71 16.05
CA LEU A 17 9.81 -51.49 15.43
C LEU A 17 8.86 -50.80 16.38
N LEU A 18 8.84 -51.13 17.66
CA LEU A 18 8.04 -50.41 18.65
C LEU A 18 8.48 -48.96 18.83
N LEU A 19 9.80 -48.71 18.81
CA LEU A 19 10.33 -47.34 18.88
C LEU A 19 9.90 -46.49 17.66
N VAL A 20 9.97 -47.05 16.44
CA VAL A 20 9.52 -46.39 15.24
C VAL A 20 8.01 -46.15 15.26
N ALA A 21 7.21 -47.13 15.66
CA ALA A 21 5.77 -46.99 15.79
C ALA A 21 5.40 -45.91 16.84
N GLY A 22 6.11 -45.86 17.96
CA GLY A 22 5.94 -44.80 18.97
C GLY A 22 6.29 -43.41 18.42
N ALA A 23 7.40 -43.30 17.70
CA ALA A 23 7.78 -42.02 17.07
C ALA A 23 6.77 -41.55 16.03
N VAL A 24 6.23 -42.46 15.22
CA VAL A 24 5.18 -42.15 14.25
C VAL A 24 3.89 -41.73 14.96
N TYR A 25 3.51 -42.40 16.03
CA TYR A 25 2.34 -42.06 16.82
C TYR A 25 2.47 -40.66 17.44
N VAL A 26 3.62 -40.35 18.05
CA VAL A 26 3.90 -39.00 18.59
C VAL A 26 3.81 -37.94 17.49
N ASN A 27 4.41 -38.19 16.33
CA ASN A 27 4.43 -37.23 15.25
C ASN A 27 3.05 -37.01 14.58
N GLN A 28 2.22 -38.04 14.50
CA GLN A 28 0.91 -37.92 13.80
C GLN A 28 -0.24 -37.56 14.72
N VAL A 29 -0.16 -37.91 16.01
CA VAL A 29 -1.26 -37.76 16.97
C VAL A 29 -0.99 -36.65 17.98
N ILE A 30 0.22 -36.60 18.55
CA ILE A 30 0.54 -35.67 19.63
C ILE A 30 1.02 -34.33 19.10
N VAL A 31 1.91 -34.31 18.08
CA VAL A 31 2.51 -33.09 17.55
C VAL A 31 1.47 -32.15 16.91
N PRO A 32 0.47 -32.63 16.15
CA PRO A 32 -0.56 -31.71 15.57
C PRO A 32 -1.41 -31.00 16.62
N ASP A 33 -1.60 -31.59 17.79
CA ASP A 33 -2.42 -31.01 18.87
C ASP A 33 -1.62 -30.09 19.81
N VAL A 34 -0.28 -30.05 19.66
CA VAL A 34 0.57 -29.13 20.44
C VAL A 34 0.63 -27.80 19.73
N PRO A 35 0.08 -26.70 20.31
CA PRO A 35 0.21 -25.39 19.71
C PRO A 35 1.70 -25.01 19.56
N PRO A 36 2.11 -24.40 18.44
CA PRO A 36 3.50 -23.99 18.24
C PRO A 36 3.93 -23.06 19.38
N LEU A 37 5.12 -23.30 19.96
CA LEU A 37 5.69 -22.53 21.07
C LEU A 37 5.85 -21.04 20.74
N PHE A 38 5.90 -20.70 19.45
CA PHE A 38 5.96 -19.34 18.92
C PHE A 38 4.79 -19.15 17.95
N ILE A 39 3.62 -18.82 18.48
CA ILE A 39 2.55 -18.24 17.65
C ILE A 39 2.97 -16.79 17.45
N PRO A 40 3.26 -16.34 16.22
CA PRO A 40 3.45 -14.91 15.98
C PRO A 40 2.15 -14.23 16.41
N THR A 41 2.22 -13.45 17.47
CA THR A 41 1.10 -12.58 17.85
C THR A 41 0.82 -11.71 16.62
N PRO A 42 -0.40 -11.74 16.05
CA PRO A 42 -0.70 -10.84 14.94
C PRO A 42 -0.43 -9.41 15.46
N THR A 43 0.61 -8.79 14.94
CA THR A 43 0.82 -7.36 15.18
C THR A 43 -0.46 -6.70 14.68
N PRO A 44 -1.21 -5.96 15.51
CA PRO A 44 -2.41 -5.30 15.05
C PRO A 44 -2.02 -4.44 13.85
N THR A 45 -2.47 -4.85 12.66
CA THR A 45 -2.27 -4.07 11.44
C THR A 45 -2.98 -2.76 11.69
N ARG A 46 -2.22 -1.67 11.66
CA ARG A 46 -2.75 -0.32 11.83
C ARG A 46 -3.87 -0.10 10.80
N ASP A 47 -5.01 0.41 11.25
CA ASP A 47 -6.15 0.71 10.38
C ASP A 47 -5.70 1.69 9.27
N PRO A 48 -5.96 1.39 7.99
CA PRO A 48 -5.65 2.29 6.88
C PRO A 48 -6.16 3.72 7.06
N GLU A 49 -7.34 3.90 7.65
CA GLU A 49 -7.90 5.22 7.96
C GLU A 49 -7.04 6.02 8.93
N SER A 50 -6.32 5.35 9.83
CA SER A 50 -5.44 6.03 10.77
C SER A 50 -4.26 6.72 10.08
N TYR A 51 -3.80 6.21 8.93
CA TYR A 51 -2.75 6.87 8.13
C TYR A 51 -3.26 8.14 7.46
N VAL A 52 -4.52 8.12 6.97
CA VAL A 52 -5.16 9.32 6.39
C VAL A 52 -5.34 10.40 7.45
N THR A 53 -5.89 10.03 8.61
CA THR A 53 -6.10 10.98 9.73
C THR A 53 -4.79 11.59 10.22
N GLU A 54 -3.72 10.78 10.33
CA GLU A 54 -2.39 11.26 10.69
C GLU A 54 -1.83 12.20 9.63
N ALA A 55 -1.98 11.85 8.35
CA ALA A 55 -1.50 12.68 7.24
C ALA A 55 -2.20 14.04 7.22
N GLU A 56 -3.52 14.08 7.45
CA GLU A 56 -4.28 15.31 7.55
C GLU A 56 -3.82 16.17 8.74
N ALA A 57 -3.59 15.57 9.89
CA ALA A 57 -3.08 16.28 11.07
C ALA A 57 -1.70 16.89 10.78
N LEU A 58 -0.79 16.11 10.19
CA LEU A 58 0.56 16.56 9.82
C LEU A 58 0.53 17.66 8.74
N PHE A 59 -0.39 17.56 7.77
CA PHE A 59 -0.62 18.59 6.77
C PHE A 59 -1.03 19.91 7.42
N ASN A 60 -1.99 19.87 8.35
CA ASN A 60 -2.48 21.03 9.08
C ASN A 60 -1.40 21.66 10.00
N GLU A 61 -0.46 20.86 10.47
CA GLU A 61 0.72 21.32 11.21
C GLU A 61 1.83 21.88 10.31
N GLY A 62 1.69 21.82 8.98
CA GLY A 62 2.70 22.22 8.02
C GLY A 62 3.86 21.23 7.85
N LYS A 63 3.76 20.03 8.42
CA LYS A 63 4.77 18.96 8.34
C LYS A 63 4.61 18.15 7.05
N LEU A 64 4.74 18.83 5.90
CA LEU A 64 4.37 18.29 4.60
C LEU A 64 5.08 16.99 4.23
N SER A 65 6.38 16.88 4.51
CA SER A 65 7.13 15.65 4.19
C SER A 65 6.64 14.43 4.99
N GLN A 66 6.23 14.64 6.24
CA GLN A 66 5.68 13.56 7.07
C GLN A 66 4.25 13.22 6.64
N ALA A 67 3.44 14.23 6.28
CA ALA A 67 2.10 14.04 5.74
C ALA A 67 2.14 13.19 4.44
N ILE A 68 3.07 13.50 3.52
CA ILE A 68 3.29 12.71 2.30
C ILE A 68 3.58 11.26 2.65
N ALA A 69 4.52 11.00 3.57
CA ALA A 69 4.87 9.63 3.97
C ALA A 69 3.66 8.86 4.55
N SER A 70 2.81 9.52 5.36
CA SER A 70 1.59 8.90 5.90
C SER A 70 0.54 8.65 4.81
N TYR A 71 0.35 9.57 3.84
CA TYR A 71 -0.52 9.31 2.69
C TYR A 71 0.01 8.18 1.80
N GLU A 72 1.32 8.08 1.58
CA GLU A 72 1.92 6.96 0.83
C GLU A 72 1.63 5.61 1.51
N GLN A 73 1.68 5.56 2.85
CA GLN A 73 1.24 4.37 3.59
C GLN A 73 -0.26 4.10 3.40
N ALA A 74 -1.11 5.12 3.43
CA ALA A 74 -2.54 4.97 3.16
C ALA A 74 -2.80 4.39 1.76
N VAL A 75 -2.09 4.86 0.72
CA VAL A 75 -2.16 4.33 -0.65
C VAL A 75 -1.79 2.85 -0.72
N ILE A 76 -0.75 2.41 0.00
CA ILE A 76 -0.35 0.99 0.03
C ILE A 76 -1.50 0.11 0.56
N HIS A 77 -2.23 0.58 1.55
CA HIS A 77 -3.33 -0.17 2.16
C HIS A 77 -4.67 -0.03 1.42
N LYS A 78 -4.89 1.10 0.73
CA LYS A 78 -6.11 1.41 -0.06
C LYS A 78 -5.75 1.94 -1.45
N PRO A 79 -5.17 1.13 -2.33
CA PRO A 79 -4.67 1.58 -3.64
C PRO A 79 -5.79 2.00 -4.62
N ASN A 80 -7.05 1.66 -4.34
CA ASN A 80 -8.18 1.95 -5.21
C ASN A 80 -9.05 3.12 -4.71
N ASP A 81 -8.58 3.89 -3.75
CA ASP A 81 -9.29 5.06 -3.25
C ASP A 81 -8.73 6.35 -3.89
N PRO A 82 -9.46 6.99 -4.83
CA PRO A 82 -8.98 8.19 -5.50
C PRO A 82 -8.83 9.39 -4.55
N SER A 83 -9.54 9.42 -3.42
CA SER A 83 -9.49 10.53 -2.46
C SER A 83 -8.13 10.65 -1.79
N ILE A 84 -7.48 9.52 -1.52
CA ILE A 84 -6.14 9.48 -0.91
C ILE A 84 -5.10 10.05 -1.89
N TYR A 85 -5.18 9.69 -3.18
CA TYR A 85 -4.29 10.22 -4.20
C TYR A 85 -4.49 11.73 -4.42
N ILE A 86 -5.72 12.24 -4.32
CA ILE A 86 -6.02 13.68 -4.39
C ILE A 86 -5.38 14.41 -3.21
N ALA A 87 -5.52 13.89 -1.99
CA ALA A 87 -4.93 14.47 -0.80
C ALA A 87 -3.40 14.43 -0.86
N LEU A 88 -2.82 13.32 -1.34
CA LEU A 88 -1.39 13.16 -1.57
C LEU A 88 -0.89 14.18 -2.60
N ALA A 89 -1.55 14.27 -3.78
CA ALA A 89 -1.18 15.22 -4.83
C ALA A 89 -1.20 16.66 -4.32
N ARG A 90 -2.24 17.04 -3.60
CA ARG A 90 -2.35 18.37 -2.98
C ARG A 90 -1.19 18.64 -2.00
N THR A 91 -0.86 17.68 -1.17
CA THR A 91 0.25 17.81 -0.20
C THR A 91 1.60 17.93 -0.90
N GLN A 92 1.81 17.15 -1.97
CA GLN A 92 3.00 17.21 -2.82
C GLN A 92 3.14 18.56 -3.52
N MET A 93 2.03 19.13 -4.02
CA MET A 93 2.01 20.49 -4.58
C MET A 93 2.52 21.53 -3.57
N PHE A 94 1.99 21.52 -2.35
CA PHE A 94 2.41 22.45 -1.30
C PHE A 94 3.85 22.24 -0.84
N SER A 95 4.39 21.03 -1.03
CA SER A 95 5.81 20.73 -0.74
C SER A 95 6.76 21.04 -1.90
N GLY A 96 6.26 21.53 -3.06
CA GLY A 96 7.06 21.79 -4.25
C GLY A 96 7.41 20.55 -5.07
N ARG A 97 6.82 19.39 -4.76
CA ARG A 97 7.06 18.12 -5.47
C ARG A 97 6.10 17.99 -6.66
N TYR A 98 6.26 18.84 -7.65
CA TYR A 98 5.28 18.98 -8.74
C TYR A 98 5.15 17.74 -9.62
N ALA A 99 6.26 17.07 -9.95
CA ALA A 99 6.22 15.85 -10.74
C ALA A 99 5.51 14.70 -10.00
N ASP A 100 5.74 14.57 -8.70
CA ASP A 100 5.07 13.55 -7.88
C ASP A 100 3.58 13.87 -7.73
N ALA A 101 3.23 15.15 -7.59
CA ALA A 101 1.84 15.61 -7.52
C ALA A 101 1.08 15.32 -8.82
N GLN A 102 1.71 15.54 -9.98
CA GLN A 102 1.15 15.15 -11.27
C GLN A 102 0.86 13.66 -11.31
N GLN A 103 1.82 12.82 -10.93
CA GLN A 103 1.65 11.36 -10.93
C GLN A 103 0.52 10.91 -10.00
N SER A 104 0.44 11.50 -8.81
CA SER A 104 -0.64 11.21 -7.86
C SER A 104 -2.00 11.64 -8.40
N ALA A 105 -2.10 12.81 -9.02
CA ALA A 105 -3.32 13.28 -9.67
C ALA A 105 -3.74 12.36 -10.83
N GLU A 106 -2.79 11.88 -11.64
CA GLU A 106 -3.04 10.93 -12.73
C GLU A 106 -3.55 9.58 -12.19
N ASN A 107 -3.01 9.08 -11.08
CA ASN A 107 -3.53 7.89 -10.42
C ASN A 107 -4.98 8.08 -9.94
N ALA A 108 -5.31 9.25 -9.40
CA ALA A 108 -6.68 9.58 -9.03
C ALA A 108 -7.61 9.62 -10.26
N ILE A 109 -7.16 10.17 -11.39
CA ILE A 109 -7.91 10.20 -12.66
C ILE A 109 -8.12 8.80 -13.22
N LEU A 110 -7.11 7.91 -13.14
CA LEU A 110 -7.26 6.51 -13.57
C LEU A 110 -8.36 5.78 -12.80
N LEU A 111 -8.50 6.07 -11.50
CA LEU A 111 -9.53 5.48 -10.65
C LEU A 111 -10.91 6.15 -10.84
N ASN A 112 -10.94 7.44 -11.12
CA ASN A 112 -12.16 8.20 -11.38
C ASN A 112 -11.90 9.31 -12.40
N GLN A 113 -12.21 9.03 -13.66
CA GLN A 113 -11.99 9.94 -14.79
C GLN A 113 -12.83 11.23 -14.73
N ASN A 114 -13.93 11.20 -13.98
CA ASN A 114 -14.82 12.35 -13.82
C ASN A 114 -14.56 13.14 -12.52
N ASN A 115 -13.35 13.06 -11.99
CA ASN A 115 -12.96 13.82 -10.81
C ASN A 115 -12.33 15.16 -11.20
N SER A 116 -13.11 16.23 -11.14
CA SER A 116 -12.69 17.60 -11.47
C SER A 116 -11.48 18.06 -10.65
N MET A 117 -11.42 17.72 -9.35
CA MET A 117 -10.30 18.10 -8.48
C MET A 117 -8.99 17.44 -8.92
N ALA A 118 -9.03 16.17 -9.33
CA ALA A 118 -7.85 15.48 -9.82
C ALA A 118 -7.30 16.09 -11.11
N HIS A 119 -8.19 16.46 -12.04
CA HIS A 119 -7.79 17.21 -13.26
C HIS A 119 -7.23 18.59 -12.94
N ALA A 120 -7.82 19.30 -11.98
CA ALA A 120 -7.31 20.60 -11.54
C ALA A 120 -5.92 20.51 -10.89
N LEU A 121 -5.69 19.51 -10.04
CA LEU A 121 -4.38 19.25 -9.44
C LEU A 121 -3.33 18.88 -10.49
N ARG A 122 -3.70 18.06 -11.49
CA ARG A 122 -2.81 17.74 -12.60
C ARG A 122 -2.45 19.03 -13.39
N GLY A 123 -3.42 19.86 -13.69
CA GLY A 123 -3.18 21.14 -14.37
C GLY A 123 -2.29 22.07 -13.56
N TRP A 124 -2.53 22.16 -12.25
CA TRP A 124 -1.69 22.94 -11.34
C TRP A 124 -0.25 22.43 -11.29
N ALA A 125 -0.07 21.10 -11.24
CA ALA A 125 1.26 20.48 -11.23
C ALA A 125 2.01 20.74 -12.56
N LEU A 126 1.33 20.63 -13.69
CA LEU A 126 1.90 20.89 -15.02
C LEU A 126 2.27 22.38 -15.20
N TYR A 127 1.46 23.30 -14.68
CA TYR A 127 1.74 24.72 -14.69
C TYR A 127 3.10 25.03 -14.02
N PHE A 128 3.35 24.49 -12.84
CA PHE A 128 4.63 24.68 -12.15
C PHE A 128 5.82 23.92 -12.77
N GLN A 129 5.55 23.00 -13.69
CA GLN A 129 6.54 22.33 -14.52
C GLN A 129 6.77 23.06 -15.86
N GLU A 130 6.12 24.21 -16.07
CA GLU A 130 6.19 25.01 -17.30
C GLU A 130 5.59 24.31 -18.53
N ASP A 131 4.83 23.22 -18.34
CA ASP A 131 4.08 22.54 -19.40
C ASP A 131 2.69 23.17 -19.55
N PHE A 132 2.68 24.41 -20.03
CA PHE A 132 1.48 25.24 -20.09
C PHE A 132 0.40 24.66 -21.00
N LEU A 133 0.78 24.01 -22.10
CA LEU A 133 -0.18 23.41 -23.02
C LEU A 133 -1.00 22.29 -22.38
N ASN A 134 -0.33 21.36 -21.71
CA ASN A 134 -0.99 20.26 -21.02
C ASN A 134 -1.69 20.75 -19.73
N ALA A 135 -1.17 21.79 -19.07
CA ALA A 135 -1.82 22.44 -17.95
C ALA A 135 -3.18 23.01 -18.35
N GLU A 136 -3.23 23.77 -19.46
CA GLU A 136 -4.47 24.34 -20.00
C GLU A 136 -5.51 23.25 -20.28
N ALA A 137 -5.11 22.21 -21.01
CA ALA A 137 -6.00 21.10 -21.34
C ALA A 137 -6.56 20.38 -20.08
N ALA A 138 -5.73 20.21 -19.05
CA ALA A 138 -6.15 19.59 -17.80
C ALA A 138 -7.13 20.49 -17.03
N LEU A 139 -6.89 21.80 -16.97
CA LEU A 139 -7.75 22.76 -16.28
C LEU A 139 -9.08 22.94 -17.00
N GLN A 140 -9.07 22.99 -18.35
CA GLN A 140 -10.30 23.00 -19.15
C GLN A 140 -11.13 21.75 -18.88
N LYS A 141 -10.47 20.57 -18.81
CA LYS A 141 -11.15 19.32 -18.47
C LYS A 141 -11.76 19.34 -17.07
N ALA A 142 -11.08 19.93 -16.11
CA ALA A 142 -11.62 20.12 -14.77
C ALA A 142 -12.90 20.99 -14.80
N LEU A 143 -12.90 22.08 -15.56
CA LEU A 143 -14.05 22.99 -15.70
C LEU A 143 -15.20 22.39 -16.51
N GLU A 144 -14.92 21.51 -17.47
CA GLU A 144 -15.96 20.74 -18.16
C GLU A 144 -16.72 19.80 -17.20
N ILE A 145 -16.01 19.19 -16.25
CA ILE A 145 -16.58 18.27 -15.26
C ILE A 145 -17.32 19.04 -14.17
N ASP A 146 -16.68 20.08 -13.63
CA ASP A 146 -17.26 20.95 -12.61
C ASP A 146 -16.96 22.43 -12.96
N PRO A 147 -17.93 23.13 -13.54
CA PRO A 147 -17.79 24.57 -13.88
C PRO A 147 -17.53 25.49 -12.68
N ASN A 148 -17.74 25.00 -11.44
CA ASN A 148 -17.52 25.80 -10.23
C ASN A 148 -16.20 25.43 -9.52
N ASN A 149 -15.33 24.64 -10.14
CA ASN A 149 -14.05 24.27 -9.55
C ASN A 149 -13.15 25.51 -9.37
N ALA A 150 -13.09 26.03 -8.15
CA ALA A 150 -12.34 27.26 -7.83
C ALA A 150 -10.83 27.13 -8.13
N MET A 151 -10.24 25.94 -7.90
CA MET A 151 -8.82 25.70 -8.18
C MET A 151 -8.55 25.76 -9.69
N ALA A 152 -9.41 25.13 -10.49
CA ALA A 152 -9.28 25.16 -11.94
C ALA A 152 -9.42 26.58 -12.49
N HIS A 153 -10.37 27.36 -11.99
CA HIS A 153 -10.50 28.78 -12.38
C HIS A 153 -9.27 29.61 -12.02
N ALA A 154 -8.73 29.42 -10.80
CA ALA A 154 -7.58 30.20 -10.34
C ALA A 154 -6.36 29.98 -11.26
N TYR A 155 -5.99 28.74 -11.54
CA TYR A 155 -4.82 28.46 -12.37
C TYR A 155 -5.07 28.63 -13.86
N TYR A 156 -6.31 28.46 -14.32
CA TYR A 156 -6.64 28.77 -15.71
C TYR A 156 -6.52 30.27 -16.00
N ALA A 157 -6.91 31.13 -15.06
CA ALA A 157 -6.77 32.56 -15.17
C ALA A 157 -5.30 33.05 -15.15
N GLU A 158 -4.39 32.30 -14.61
CA GLU A 158 -2.94 32.61 -14.65
C GLU A 158 -2.28 32.20 -15.98
N LEU A 159 -2.91 31.31 -16.76
CA LEU A 159 -2.40 30.81 -18.03
C LEU A 159 -2.76 31.74 -19.23
N ILE A 160 -3.85 32.52 -19.13
CA ILE A 160 -4.37 33.38 -20.20
C ILE A 160 -4.05 34.83 -19.92
#